data_ac64df34041f20a95d47a3aa0586c27e
#
_entry.id   ac64df34041f20a95d47a3aa0586c27e
#
_cell.length_a   1.000
_cell.length_b   1.000
_cell.length_c   1.000
_cell.angle_alpha   90.00
_cell.angle_beta   90.00
_cell.angle_gamma   90.00
#
_symmetry.space_group_name_H-M   'P 1'
#
loop_
_entity.id
_entity.type
_entity.pdbx_description
1 polymer ?
#
loop_
_entity_poly.entity_id
_entity_poly.type
_entity_poly.pdbx_seq_one_letter_code
_entity_poly.pdbx_strand_id
1 'polypeptide(L)'
;MALRIEVGNEDLTMSRFALSPLWELTHALRLLAHPPDEPVLRPWLLRARDRYQALTREADIAVILALNPPGWGADFLAPVPAGVSTTIGNLLDEVRSTPAEQAHHEVAVALRRQPHMDARIRRILTGDGVAGYVATCWRPPGGRCSSLNGARCGPSSNATWCTGPGS
;
A
#
# COMPACT_ATOMS: atom_id res chain seq x y z
N MET A 1 3.27 28.34 -1.22
CA MET A 1 1.86 28.51 -0.78
C MET A 1 1.73 27.75 0.53
N ALA A 2 1.35 28.41 1.63
CA ALA A 2 1.15 27.75 2.92
C ALA A 2 -0.32 27.35 3.05
N LEU A 3 -0.58 26.08 3.39
CA LEU A 3 -1.91 25.59 3.73
C LEU A 3 -2.13 25.85 5.23
N ARG A 4 -3.19 26.59 5.57
CA ARG A 4 -3.63 26.76 6.95
C ARG A 4 -4.87 25.91 7.17
N ILE A 5 -4.79 25.00 8.14
CA ILE A 5 -5.91 24.17 8.56
C ILE A 5 -6.33 24.66 9.96
N GLU A 6 -7.58 25.04 10.10
CA GLU A 6 -8.17 25.41 11.40
C GLU A 6 -8.97 24.23 11.92
N VAL A 7 -8.67 23.80 13.14
CA VAL A 7 -9.33 22.66 13.79
C VAL A 7 -10.09 23.18 14.99
N GLY A 8 -11.41 23.03 14.98
CA GLY A 8 -12.30 23.40 16.08
C GLY A 8 -12.62 22.22 17.02
N ASN A 9 -13.34 22.51 18.09
CA ASN A 9 -13.74 21.46 19.05
C ASN A 9 -14.63 20.38 18.41
N GLU A 10 -15.48 20.74 17.44
CA GLU A 10 -16.31 19.78 16.71
C GLU A 10 -15.47 18.82 15.89
N ASP A 11 -14.42 19.29 15.21
CA ASP A 11 -13.51 18.46 14.43
C ASP A 11 -12.79 17.44 15.32
N LEU A 12 -12.41 17.84 16.54
CA LEU A 12 -11.79 16.94 17.52
C LEU A 12 -12.76 15.83 17.95
N THR A 13 -14.04 16.15 18.14
CA THR A 13 -15.06 15.13 18.48
C THR A 13 -15.35 14.18 17.35
N MET A 14 -15.15 14.60 16.11
CA MET A 14 -15.33 13.78 14.89
C MET A 14 -14.07 13.00 14.53
N SER A 15 -12.93 13.28 15.16
CA SER A 15 -11.67 12.57 14.89
C SER A 15 -11.78 11.08 15.18
N ARG A 16 -11.18 10.28 14.31
CA ARG A 16 -11.14 8.81 14.43
C ARG A 16 -9.71 8.34 14.26
N PHE A 17 -9.33 7.37 15.08
CA PHE A 17 -8.07 6.67 14.92
C PHE A 17 -8.33 5.33 14.26
N ALA A 18 -7.55 5.02 13.24
CA ALA A 18 -7.60 3.74 12.56
C ALA A 18 -6.20 3.29 12.19
N LEU A 19 -5.97 1.97 12.21
CA LEU A 19 -4.77 1.35 11.67
C LEU A 19 -5.08 0.88 10.26
N SER A 20 -4.29 1.30 9.29
CA SER A 20 -4.41 0.85 7.91
C SER A 20 -3.27 -0.11 7.57
N PRO A 21 -3.50 -1.43 7.59
CA PRO A 21 -2.46 -2.39 7.23
C PRO A 21 -1.97 -2.21 5.79
N LEU A 22 -2.85 -1.75 4.90
CA LEU A 22 -2.47 -1.50 3.51
C LEU A 22 -1.58 -0.25 3.37
N TRP A 23 -1.84 0.80 4.14
CA TRP A 23 -0.99 1.98 4.24
C TRP A 23 0.41 1.62 4.75
N GLU A 24 0.48 0.89 5.86
CA GLU A 24 1.75 0.43 6.43
C GLU A 24 2.55 -0.41 5.42
N LEU A 25 1.89 -1.35 4.74
CA LEU A 25 2.54 -2.20 3.74
C LEU A 25 3.03 -1.39 2.54
N THR A 26 2.23 -0.45 2.05
CA THR A 26 2.58 0.45 0.93
C THR A 26 3.84 1.26 1.25
N HIS A 27 3.93 1.80 2.48
CA HIS A 27 5.10 2.53 2.95
C HIS A 27 6.32 1.63 3.15
N ALA A 28 6.12 0.46 3.73
CA ALA A 28 7.19 -0.53 3.90
C ALA A 28 7.81 -0.94 2.56
N LEU A 29 6.99 -1.20 1.54
CA LEU A 29 7.47 -1.53 0.19
C LEU A 29 8.29 -0.39 -0.40
N ARG A 30 7.85 0.87 -0.25
CA ARG A 30 8.59 2.03 -0.71
C ARG A 30 9.94 2.18 -0.01
N LEU A 31 9.98 2.02 1.32
CA LEU A 31 11.23 2.08 2.09
C LEU A 31 12.20 0.96 1.70
N LEU A 32 11.70 -0.23 1.37
CA LEU A 32 12.53 -1.36 0.94
C LEU A 32 13.02 -1.21 -0.51
N ALA A 33 12.23 -0.58 -1.37
CA ALA A 33 12.63 -0.26 -2.75
C ALA A 33 13.60 0.92 -2.83
N HIS A 34 13.43 1.91 -1.96
CA HIS A 34 14.20 3.15 -1.91
C HIS A 34 14.66 3.41 -0.47
N PRO A 35 15.64 2.62 0.03
CA PRO A 35 16.09 2.74 1.42
C PRO A 35 16.64 4.13 1.71
N PRO A 36 16.09 4.83 2.73
CA PRO A 36 16.67 6.10 3.16
C PRO A 36 17.97 5.87 3.92
N ASP A 37 18.84 6.87 3.95
CA ASP A 37 20.06 6.83 4.76
C ASP A 37 19.78 7.20 6.24
N GLU A 38 18.89 6.43 6.86
CA GLU A 38 18.45 6.62 8.24
C GLU A 38 18.95 5.47 9.12
N PRO A 39 19.92 5.70 10.00
CA PRO A 39 20.52 4.64 10.82
C PRO A 39 19.52 3.86 11.66
N VAL A 40 18.44 4.51 12.14
CA VAL A 40 17.41 3.88 12.96
C VAL A 40 16.60 2.85 12.19
N LEU A 41 16.44 2.99 10.87
CA LEU A 41 15.70 2.07 10.01
C LEU A 41 16.55 0.90 9.52
N ARG A 42 17.88 1.02 9.54
CA ARG A 42 18.80 0.01 9.00
C ARG A 42 18.56 -1.41 9.54
N PRO A 43 18.40 -1.64 10.85
CA PRO A 43 18.15 -2.99 11.37
C PRO A 43 16.85 -3.60 10.85
N TRP A 44 15.79 -2.80 10.68
CA TRP A 44 14.52 -3.23 10.13
C TRP A 44 14.64 -3.55 8.63
N LEU A 45 15.27 -2.68 7.85
CA LEU A 45 15.50 -2.87 6.42
C LEU A 45 16.26 -4.17 6.15
N LEU A 46 17.30 -4.46 6.92
CA LEU A 46 18.07 -5.70 6.79
C LEU A 46 17.20 -6.94 7.07
N ARG A 47 16.39 -6.93 8.14
CA ARG A 47 15.51 -8.05 8.47
C ARG A 47 14.38 -8.27 7.43
N ALA A 48 13.88 -7.20 6.83
CA ALA A 48 12.78 -7.28 5.87
C ALA A 48 13.23 -7.60 4.44
N ARG A 49 14.54 -7.47 4.13
CA ARG A 49 15.10 -7.58 2.79
C ARG A 49 14.74 -8.88 2.07
N ASP A 50 14.96 -10.02 2.72
CA ASP A 50 14.75 -11.32 2.09
C ASP A 50 13.29 -11.56 1.75
N ARG A 51 12.39 -11.10 2.62
CA ARG A 51 10.94 -11.16 2.39
C ARG A 51 10.50 -10.25 1.25
N TYR A 52 11.08 -9.04 1.19
CA TYR A 52 10.84 -8.14 0.08
C TYR A 52 11.27 -8.76 -1.25
N GLN A 53 12.46 -9.37 -1.30
CA GLN A 53 12.95 -10.07 -2.49
C GLN A 53 12.05 -11.26 -2.89
N ALA A 54 11.50 -11.99 -1.92
CA ALA A 54 10.53 -13.04 -2.20
C ALA A 54 9.23 -12.47 -2.80
N LEU A 55 8.68 -11.41 -2.20
CA LEU A 55 7.48 -10.73 -2.68
C LEU A 55 7.64 -10.19 -4.11
N THR A 56 8.81 -9.62 -4.46
CA THR A 56 9.06 -9.11 -5.82
C THR A 56 9.11 -10.20 -6.89
N ARG A 57 9.29 -11.47 -6.50
CA ARG A 57 9.22 -12.61 -7.42
C ARG A 57 7.81 -13.18 -7.57
N GLU A 58 6.98 -13.05 -6.54
CA GLU A 58 5.65 -13.67 -6.47
C GLU A 58 4.51 -12.73 -6.85
N ALA A 59 4.71 -11.43 -6.69
CA ALA A 59 3.71 -10.41 -6.94
C ALA A 59 4.25 -9.27 -7.81
N ASP A 60 3.36 -8.59 -8.52
CA ASP A 60 3.73 -7.47 -9.38
C ASP A 60 3.93 -6.17 -8.55
N ILE A 61 4.88 -6.23 -7.62
CA ILE A 61 5.21 -5.12 -6.72
C ILE A 61 5.65 -3.87 -7.48
N ALA A 62 6.22 -4.05 -8.68
CA ALA A 62 6.66 -2.94 -9.51
C ALA A 62 5.50 -1.99 -9.90
N VAL A 63 4.30 -2.53 -10.10
CA VAL A 63 3.10 -1.72 -10.39
C VAL A 63 2.70 -0.88 -9.17
N ILE A 64 2.76 -1.47 -7.97
CA ILE A 64 2.46 -0.76 -6.72
C ILE A 64 3.49 0.35 -6.48
N LEU A 65 4.77 0.07 -6.66
CA LEU A 65 5.85 1.05 -6.50
C LEU A 65 5.76 2.18 -7.53
N ALA A 66 5.32 1.90 -8.74
CA ALA A 66 5.09 2.92 -9.77
C ALA A 66 3.97 3.90 -9.40
N LEU A 67 3.00 3.46 -8.59
CA LEU A 67 1.94 4.30 -8.04
C LEU A 67 2.30 4.91 -6.68
N ASN A 68 3.47 4.60 -6.13
CA ASN A 68 3.94 5.07 -4.82
C ASN A 68 5.42 5.49 -4.84
N PRO A 69 5.83 6.39 -5.77
CA PRO A 69 7.21 6.90 -5.82
C PRO A 69 7.54 7.75 -4.58
N PRO A 70 8.82 8.03 -4.31
CA PRO A 70 9.22 8.97 -3.27
C PRO A 70 8.52 10.32 -3.40
N GLY A 71 7.98 10.82 -2.29
CA GLY A 71 7.33 12.12 -2.20
C GLY A 71 5.91 12.20 -2.76
N TRP A 72 5.34 11.09 -3.23
CA TRP A 72 3.94 11.02 -3.66
C TRP A 72 3.43 9.57 -3.63
N GLY A 73 2.13 9.39 -3.49
CA GLY A 73 1.45 8.11 -3.62
C GLY A 73 0.03 8.31 -4.12
N ALA A 74 -0.46 7.34 -4.88
CA ALA A 74 -1.86 7.33 -5.29
C ALA A 74 -2.76 7.02 -4.10
N ASP A 75 -3.79 7.83 -3.86
CA ASP A 75 -4.65 7.71 -2.69
C ASP A 75 -5.44 6.39 -2.70
N PHE A 76 -5.85 5.94 -3.88
CA PHE A 76 -6.59 4.68 -4.00
C PHE A 76 -5.78 3.43 -3.64
N LEU A 77 -4.43 3.50 -3.54
CA LEU A 77 -3.60 2.39 -3.09
C LEU A 77 -3.84 2.00 -1.63
N ALA A 78 -4.24 2.95 -0.82
CA ALA A 78 -4.40 2.77 0.62
C ALA A 78 -5.61 3.57 1.12
N PRO A 79 -6.83 3.13 0.82
CA PRO A 79 -8.05 3.80 1.23
C PRO A 79 -8.11 3.94 2.76
N VAL A 80 -8.83 4.97 3.20
CA VAL A 80 -9.00 5.25 4.63
C VAL A 80 -9.85 4.15 5.27
N PRO A 81 -9.37 3.47 6.32
CA PRO A 81 -10.15 2.42 6.96
C PRO A 81 -11.47 2.93 7.53
N ALA A 82 -12.55 2.18 7.32
CA ALA A 82 -13.87 2.51 7.88
C ALA A 82 -13.90 2.46 9.42
N GLY A 83 -12.92 1.80 10.06
CA GLY A 83 -12.82 1.69 11.52
C GLY A 83 -11.58 0.93 11.97
N VAL A 84 -11.40 0.81 13.29
CA VAL A 84 -10.21 0.18 13.91
C VAL A 84 -10.05 -1.31 13.56
N SER A 85 -11.11 -2.00 13.22
CA SER A 85 -11.12 -3.45 12.91
C SER A 85 -11.14 -3.74 11.41
N THR A 86 -10.76 -2.80 10.57
CA THR A 86 -10.75 -2.98 9.12
C THR A 86 -9.69 -4.01 8.72
N THR A 87 -10.12 -5.04 7.99
CA THR A 87 -9.21 -6.08 7.47
C THR A 87 -8.57 -5.65 6.15
N ILE A 88 -7.45 -6.28 5.80
CA ILE A 88 -6.83 -6.02 4.48
C ILE A 88 -7.76 -6.42 3.33
N GLY A 89 -8.58 -7.45 3.52
CA GLY A 89 -9.58 -7.87 2.53
C GLY A 89 -10.57 -6.75 2.23
N ASN A 90 -11.11 -6.12 3.26
CA ASN A 90 -12.00 -4.96 3.12
C ASN A 90 -11.33 -3.81 2.36
N LEU A 91 -10.09 -3.47 2.73
CA LEU A 91 -9.34 -2.41 2.04
C LEU A 91 -9.05 -2.75 0.58
N LEU A 92 -8.75 -4.01 0.26
CA LEU A 92 -8.57 -4.44 -1.13
C LEU A 92 -9.88 -4.42 -1.94
N ASP A 93 -11.01 -4.64 -1.30
CA ASP A 93 -12.32 -4.50 -1.94
C ASP A 93 -12.64 -3.02 -2.20
N GLU A 94 -12.25 -2.12 -1.30
CA GLU A 94 -12.32 -0.67 -1.51
C GLU A 94 -11.39 -0.23 -2.66
N VAL A 95 -10.16 -0.73 -2.71
CA VAL A 95 -9.25 -0.48 -3.86
C VAL A 95 -9.92 -0.90 -5.17
N ARG A 96 -10.55 -2.10 -5.23
CA ARG A 96 -11.25 -2.57 -6.44
C ARG A 96 -12.41 -1.70 -6.84
N SER A 97 -13.13 -1.16 -5.85
CA SER A 97 -14.31 -0.33 -6.07
C SER A 97 -13.98 1.13 -6.38
N THR A 98 -12.69 1.50 -6.42
CA THR A 98 -12.27 2.85 -6.80
C THR A 98 -12.85 3.22 -8.17
N PRO A 99 -13.53 4.37 -8.29
CA PRO A 99 -14.05 4.83 -9.56
C PRO A 99 -12.96 4.91 -10.63
N ALA A 100 -13.26 4.44 -11.84
CA ALA A 100 -12.29 4.43 -12.93
C ALA A 100 -11.71 5.81 -13.24
N GLU A 101 -12.53 6.85 -13.17
CA GLU A 101 -12.11 8.24 -13.36
C GLU A 101 -11.05 8.66 -12.32
N GLN A 102 -11.29 8.36 -11.04
CA GLN A 102 -10.33 8.63 -9.97
C GLN A 102 -9.02 7.87 -10.20
N ALA A 103 -9.09 6.56 -10.43
CA ALA A 103 -7.91 5.74 -10.64
C ALA A 103 -7.09 6.24 -11.85
N HIS A 104 -7.73 6.56 -12.97
CA HIS A 104 -7.05 7.09 -14.15
C HIS A 104 -6.47 8.49 -13.89
N HIS A 105 -7.13 9.35 -13.12
CA HIS A 105 -6.60 10.65 -12.75
C HIS A 105 -5.29 10.50 -11.97
N GLU A 106 -5.28 9.66 -10.96
CA GLU A 106 -4.10 9.42 -10.12
C GLU A 106 -2.98 8.72 -10.89
N VAL A 107 -3.30 7.76 -11.76
CA VAL A 107 -2.34 7.17 -12.71
C VAL A 107 -1.70 8.25 -13.59
N ALA A 108 -2.48 9.16 -14.12
CA ALA A 108 -1.95 10.26 -14.95
C ALA A 108 -0.97 11.15 -14.17
N VAL A 109 -1.19 11.35 -12.86
CA VAL A 109 -0.23 12.04 -11.97
C VAL A 109 1.06 11.22 -11.85
N ALA A 110 0.96 9.91 -11.61
CA ALA A 110 2.12 9.02 -11.49
C ALA A 110 2.97 9.03 -12.76
N LEU A 111 2.32 8.97 -13.93
CA LEU A 111 2.99 9.00 -15.23
C LEU A 111 3.73 10.31 -15.50
N ARG A 112 3.16 11.44 -15.09
CA ARG A 112 3.83 12.76 -15.21
C ARG A 112 5.06 12.86 -14.31
N ARG A 113 5.01 12.22 -13.12
CA ARG A 113 6.14 12.21 -12.17
C ARG A 113 7.26 11.26 -12.56
N GLN A 114 6.97 10.27 -13.40
CA GLN A 114 7.91 9.23 -13.83
C GLN A 114 7.91 9.10 -15.36
N PRO A 115 8.48 10.05 -16.09
CA PRO A 115 8.46 10.07 -17.56
C PRO A 115 9.15 8.83 -18.17
N HIS A 116 10.10 8.24 -17.46
CA HIS A 116 10.88 7.06 -17.88
C HIS A 116 10.35 5.75 -17.31
N MET A 117 9.06 5.70 -16.90
CA MET A 117 8.43 4.48 -16.41
C MET A 117 8.53 3.36 -17.46
N ASP A 118 8.80 2.13 -16.98
CA ASP A 118 8.83 0.93 -17.80
C ASP A 118 7.57 0.78 -18.68
N ALA A 119 7.75 0.39 -19.93
CA ALA A 119 6.66 0.34 -20.92
C ALA A 119 5.58 -0.70 -20.58
N ARG A 120 5.95 -1.83 -19.92
CA ARG A 120 5.01 -2.84 -19.47
C ARG A 120 4.15 -2.27 -18.34
N ILE A 121 4.77 -1.63 -17.34
CA ILE A 121 4.06 -1.01 -16.20
C ILE A 121 3.14 0.09 -16.71
N ARG A 122 3.63 0.96 -17.59
CA ARG A 122 2.82 2.00 -18.23
C ARG A 122 1.58 1.42 -18.90
N ARG A 123 1.72 0.36 -19.67
CA ARG A 123 0.60 -0.31 -20.36
C ARG A 123 -0.44 -0.85 -19.36
N ILE A 124 0.01 -1.45 -18.27
CA ILE A 124 -0.87 -1.96 -17.21
C ILE A 124 -1.64 -0.80 -16.58
N LEU A 125 -0.95 0.27 -16.21
CA LEU A 125 -1.55 1.40 -15.52
C LEU A 125 -2.52 2.21 -16.40
N THR A 126 -2.31 2.24 -17.72
CA THR A 126 -3.21 2.92 -18.67
C THR A 126 -4.34 2.03 -19.18
N GLY A 127 -4.40 0.77 -18.78
CA GLY A 127 -5.45 -0.16 -19.17
C GLY A 127 -6.73 0.01 -18.35
N ASP A 128 -7.83 -0.51 -18.90
CA ASP A 128 -9.10 -0.56 -18.19
C ASP A 128 -9.00 -1.46 -16.94
N GLY A 129 -9.69 -1.07 -15.86
CA GLY A 129 -9.73 -1.87 -14.63
C GLY A 129 -8.44 -1.84 -13.81
N VAL A 130 -7.63 -0.79 -13.92
CA VAL A 130 -6.35 -0.62 -13.20
C VAL A 130 -6.51 -0.83 -11.69
N ALA A 131 -7.55 -0.32 -11.05
CA ALA A 131 -7.81 -0.50 -9.62
C ALA A 131 -7.99 -1.98 -9.25
N GLY A 132 -8.75 -2.72 -10.05
CA GLY A 132 -8.90 -4.17 -9.90
C GLY A 132 -7.58 -4.92 -10.04
N TYR A 133 -6.77 -4.58 -11.04
CA TYR A 133 -5.45 -5.16 -11.22
C TYR A 133 -4.54 -4.88 -10.03
N VAL A 134 -4.45 -3.63 -9.59
CA VAL A 134 -3.67 -3.22 -8.41
C VAL A 134 -4.07 -4.02 -7.18
N ALA A 135 -5.36 -4.20 -6.93
CA ALA A 135 -5.83 -5.04 -5.81
C ALA A 135 -5.37 -6.50 -5.92
N THR A 136 -5.15 -7.03 -7.13
CA THR A 136 -4.57 -8.39 -7.31
C THR A 136 -3.10 -8.44 -7.00
N CYS A 137 -2.34 -7.36 -7.25
CA CYS A 137 -0.90 -7.29 -6.95
C CYS A 137 -0.59 -7.44 -5.46
N TRP A 138 -1.56 -7.17 -4.57
CA TRP A 138 -1.44 -7.38 -3.13
C TRP A 138 -1.69 -8.82 -2.67
N ARG A 139 -2.15 -9.70 -3.56
CA ARG A 139 -2.39 -11.12 -3.26
C ARG A 139 -1.29 -11.96 -3.90
N PRO A 140 -0.41 -12.60 -3.11
CA PRO A 140 0.55 -13.54 -3.66
C PRO A 140 -0.19 -14.72 -4.31
N PRO A 141 0.35 -15.26 -5.41
CA PRO A 141 -0.20 -16.47 -6.02
C PRO A 141 -0.21 -17.62 -4.99
N GLY A 142 -1.38 -18.23 -4.78
CA GLY A 142 -1.57 -19.31 -3.81
C GLY A 142 -2.23 -18.91 -2.49
N GLY A 143 -2.73 -17.68 -2.34
CA GLY A 143 -3.58 -17.28 -1.20
C GLY A 143 -2.88 -17.24 0.16
N ARG A 144 -1.55 -17.32 0.23
CA ARG A 144 -0.80 -17.19 1.48
C ARG A 144 -0.58 -15.71 1.78
N CYS A 145 -1.08 -15.28 2.92
CA CYS A 145 -0.80 -13.96 3.44
C CYS A 145 0.67 -13.85 3.84
N SER A 146 1.44 -13.04 3.10
CA SER A 146 2.84 -12.77 3.43
C SER A 146 2.91 -11.53 4.31
N SER A 147 3.15 -11.69 5.61
CA SER A 147 3.48 -10.55 6.46
C SER A 147 4.97 -10.24 6.40
N LEU A 148 5.34 -8.99 6.26
CA LEU A 148 6.74 -8.56 6.35
C LEU A 148 7.36 -8.82 7.73
N ASN A 149 6.54 -9.04 8.76
CA ASN A 149 6.94 -9.25 10.15
C ASN A 149 7.03 -10.73 10.60
N GLY A 150 6.83 -11.72 9.71
CA GLY A 150 7.08 -13.14 10.03
C GLY A 150 5.97 -13.90 10.73
N ALA A 151 4.83 -13.29 10.98
CA ALA A 151 3.69 -14.01 11.53
C ALA A 151 3.05 -14.92 10.47
N ARG A 152 2.78 -16.18 10.82
CA ARG A 152 2.04 -17.11 9.95
C ARG A 152 0.55 -16.83 10.08
N CYS A 153 -0.11 -16.59 8.97
CA CYS A 153 -1.57 -16.61 8.95
C CYS A 153 -2.05 -18.05 9.02
N GLY A 154 -2.90 -18.37 9.99
CA GLY A 154 -3.54 -19.69 10.09
C GLY A 154 -4.52 -19.95 8.94
N PRO A 155 -4.94 -21.23 8.72
CA PRO A 155 -5.76 -21.63 7.58
C PRO A 155 -7.24 -21.19 7.65
N SER A 156 -7.65 -20.56 8.73
CA SER A 156 -9.03 -20.12 8.91
C SER A 156 -9.07 -18.62 8.82
N SER A 157 -9.59 -18.13 7.72
CA SER A 157 -10.19 -16.85 7.82
C SER A 157 -9.56 -15.62 7.24
N ASN A 158 -10.38 -14.77 6.91
CA ASN A 158 -10.24 -13.31 6.85
C ASN A 158 -8.88 -12.82 7.37
N ALA A 159 -8.02 -12.41 6.44
CA ALA A 159 -6.64 -12.04 6.70
C ALA A 159 -6.54 -10.95 7.80
N THR A 160 -6.45 -11.39 9.04
CA THR A 160 -6.04 -10.55 10.15
C THR A 160 -4.53 -10.53 10.13
N TRP A 161 -3.93 -9.38 9.93
CA TRP A 161 -2.51 -9.20 10.10
C TRP A 161 -2.17 -9.46 11.56
N CYS A 162 -1.48 -10.54 11.84
CA CYS A 162 -1.04 -10.85 13.18
C CYS A 162 0.00 -9.81 13.59
N THR A 163 -0.39 -8.89 14.45
CA THR A 163 0.55 -8.18 15.30
C THR A 163 1.21 -9.24 16.19
N GLY A 164 2.53 -9.37 16.10
CA GLY A 164 3.29 -10.26 16.96
C GLY A 164 3.04 -9.92 18.44
N PRO A 165 3.18 -10.90 19.36
CA PRO A 165 3.02 -10.64 20.77
C PRO A 165 4.03 -9.60 21.21
N GLY A 166 3.53 -8.50 21.79
CA GLY A 166 4.35 -7.61 22.56
C GLY A 166 4.88 -8.34 23.78
N SER A 167 6.17 -8.34 23.93
CA SER A 167 6.89 -8.56 25.20
C SER A 167 7.97 -7.53 25.31
#